data_d34d15322c3eb73c17da175d843e0f58
#
_entry.id   d34d15322c3eb73c17da175d843e0f58
#
_cell.length_a   1.000
_cell.length_b   1.000
_cell.length_c   1.000
_cell.angle_alpha   90.00
_cell.angle_beta   90.00
_cell.angle_gamma   90.00
#
_symmetry.space_group_name_H-M   'P 1'
#
loop_
_entity.id
_entity.type
_entity.pdbx_description
1 polymer ?
#
loop_
_entity_poly.entity_id
_entity_poly.type
_entity_poly.pdbx_seq_one_letter_code
_entity_poly.pdbx_strand_id
1 'polypeptide(L)'
;MYGTTELIASLDLGTTSARAIIFNAEGRPLAASQKPLTQYFPHDGWVEQDAEEIWQKQKECLLGTLADLKLSGSGLRALGITNQRETTIVWSKKTGKPIYRAIVWQDRRTAAFCERLHDSGLEPLIHDKTGLCLDPYFSASKVRWILDNVEGAREKALAGELLFGTVDSWLIWNLTGGLGHVTDVSNASRTLLFNIHNCRWDEELLDIFGI
;
A
#
# COMPACT_ATOMS: atom_id res chain seq x y z
N MET A 1 3.90 -4.30 37.05
CA MET A 1 2.53 -4.33 36.48
C MET A 1 2.27 -2.96 35.89
N TYR A 2 2.28 -2.84 34.57
CA TYR A 2 1.77 -1.63 33.92
C TYR A 2 0.25 -1.65 34.20
N GLY A 3 -0.27 -0.63 34.90
CA GLY A 3 -1.71 -0.50 35.13
C GLY A 3 -2.46 -0.64 33.81
N THR A 4 -3.78 -0.80 33.82
CA THR A 4 -4.69 -0.91 32.66
C THR A 4 -4.57 0.34 31.76
N THR A 5 -3.37 0.63 31.28
CA THR A 5 -2.98 1.75 30.45
C THR A 5 -3.34 1.43 29.03
N GLU A 6 -4.03 2.33 28.39
CA GLU A 6 -4.37 2.28 26.97
C GLU A 6 -3.10 2.21 26.14
N LEU A 7 -2.78 1.01 25.64
CA LEU A 7 -1.60 0.79 24.79
C LEU A 7 -2.00 0.92 23.33
N ILE A 8 -1.16 1.59 22.57
CA ILE A 8 -1.35 1.79 21.12
C ILE A 8 -0.15 1.19 20.40
N ALA A 9 -0.41 0.35 19.39
CA ALA A 9 0.61 -0.11 18.47
C ALA A 9 0.69 0.80 17.24
N SER A 10 1.89 1.14 16.80
CA SER A 10 2.17 1.77 15.52
C SER A 10 2.88 0.76 14.62
N LEU A 11 2.34 0.53 13.43
CA LEU A 11 2.99 -0.20 12.35
C LEU A 11 3.54 0.80 11.35
N ASP A 12 4.85 0.79 11.17
CA ASP A 12 5.56 1.69 10.25
C ASP A 12 6.24 0.85 9.16
N LEU A 13 5.70 0.91 7.96
CA LEU A 13 6.18 0.19 6.80
C LEU A 13 6.91 1.11 5.82
N GLY A 14 8.19 1.34 6.10
CA GLY A 14 9.06 2.11 5.21
C GLY A 14 9.48 1.31 3.97
N THR A 15 10.22 1.96 3.08
CA THR A 15 10.72 1.34 1.85
C THR A 15 11.73 0.22 2.12
N THR A 16 12.52 0.36 3.18
CA THR A 16 13.64 -0.56 3.47
C THR A 16 13.40 -1.45 4.68
N SER A 17 12.36 -1.19 5.47
CA SER A 17 12.11 -1.94 6.70
C SER A 17 10.66 -1.88 7.15
N ALA A 18 10.22 -2.94 7.81
CA ALA A 18 9.00 -3.01 8.61
C ALA A 18 9.35 -2.73 10.07
N ARG A 19 8.52 -1.98 10.78
CA ARG A 19 8.69 -1.65 12.20
C ARG A 19 7.36 -1.71 12.94
N ALA A 20 7.39 -2.16 14.18
CA ALA A 20 6.30 -2.03 15.12
C ALA A 20 6.80 -1.37 16.41
N ILE A 21 6.02 -0.46 16.97
CA ILE A 21 6.30 0.21 18.24
C ILE A 21 5.03 0.19 19.07
N ILE A 22 5.13 -0.15 20.35
CA ILE A 22 4.00 -0.05 21.30
C ILE A 22 4.27 1.15 22.21
N PHE A 23 3.27 2.04 22.29
CA PHE A 23 3.28 3.24 23.10
C PHE A 23 2.29 3.12 24.27
N ASN A 24 2.61 3.80 25.39
CA ASN A 24 1.65 4.05 26.46
C ASN A 24 0.79 5.30 26.16
N ALA A 25 -0.15 5.61 27.07
CA ALA A 25 -1.04 6.77 26.95
C ALA A 25 -0.30 8.12 26.91
N GLU A 26 0.89 8.20 27.49
CA GLU A 26 1.74 9.40 27.48
C GLU A 26 2.61 9.52 26.21
N GLY A 27 2.42 8.61 25.23
CA GLY A 27 3.18 8.61 23.99
C GLY A 27 4.64 8.12 24.13
N ARG A 28 4.98 7.46 25.24
CA ARG A 28 6.32 6.89 25.45
C ARG A 28 6.41 5.51 24.81
N PRO A 29 7.44 5.22 23.99
CA PRO A 29 7.66 3.89 23.46
C PRO A 29 8.05 2.91 24.58
N LEU A 30 7.39 1.76 24.61
CA LEU A 30 7.64 0.70 25.58
C LEU A 30 8.40 -0.48 24.98
N ALA A 31 8.15 -0.81 23.73
CA ALA A 31 8.83 -1.84 22.97
C ALA A 31 8.87 -1.47 21.50
N ALA A 32 9.91 -1.89 20.79
CA ALA A 32 10.06 -1.68 19.36
C ALA A 32 10.76 -2.87 18.71
N SER A 33 10.31 -3.25 17.51
CA SER A 33 10.94 -4.27 16.67
C SER A 33 11.01 -3.77 15.24
N GLN A 34 12.11 -4.05 14.56
CA GLN A 34 12.33 -3.65 13.17
C GLN A 34 13.00 -4.79 12.40
N LYS A 35 12.59 -4.98 11.14
CA LYS A 35 13.16 -5.96 10.23
C LYS A 35 13.37 -5.36 8.84
N PRO A 36 14.47 -5.67 8.15
CA PRO A 36 14.69 -5.22 6.78
C PRO A 36 13.73 -5.89 5.80
N LEU A 37 13.42 -5.17 4.71
CA LEU A 37 12.68 -5.66 3.54
C LEU A 37 13.61 -5.83 2.36
N THR A 38 13.42 -6.91 1.60
CA THR A 38 14.19 -7.19 0.40
C THR A 38 13.67 -6.35 -0.77
N GLN A 39 14.59 -5.69 -1.48
CA GLN A 39 14.27 -5.03 -2.74
C GLN A 39 14.84 -5.84 -3.90
N TYR A 40 14.08 -5.90 -5.00
CA TYR A 40 14.45 -6.59 -6.23
C TYR A 40 14.55 -5.58 -7.37
N PHE A 41 15.57 -5.70 -8.20
CA PHE A 41 15.86 -4.83 -9.34
C PHE A 41 15.97 -5.67 -10.61
N PRO A 42 14.84 -6.21 -11.14
CA PRO A 42 14.88 -7.16 -12.25
C PRO A 42 15.35 -6.56 -13.58
N HIS A 43 15.15 -5.25 -13.76
CA HIS A 43 15.60 -4.48 -14.94
C HIS A 43 15.99 -3.07 -14.52
N ASP A 44 16.63 -2.33 -15.41
CA ASP A 44 17.01 -0.93 -15.19
C ASP A 44 15.76 -0.08 -14.88
N GLY A 45 15.80 0.64 -13.78
CA GLY A 45 14.68 1.47 -13.31
C GLY A 45 13.49 0.70 -12.70
N TRP A 46 13.54 -0.64 -12.62
CA TRP A 46 12.51 -1.41 -11.96
C TRP A 46 12.84 -1.65 -10.49
N VAL A 47 11.85 -1.46 -9.63
CA VAL A 47 12.01 -1.70 -8.19
C VAL A 47 10.79 -2.46 -7.67
N GLU A 48 11.02 -3.64 -7.12
CA GLU A 48 9.97 -4.54 -6.65
C GLU A 48 10.22 -5.00 -5.22
N GLN A 49 9.14 -5.36 -4.55
CA GLN A 49 9.18 -6.04 -3.25
C GLN A 49 8.22 -7.23 -3.26
N ASP A 50 8.46 -8.21 -2.39
CA ASP A 50 7.52 -9.30 -2.16
C ASP A 50 6.44 -8.83 -1.17
N ALA A 51 5.19 -8.78 -1.61
CA ALA A 51 4.08 -8.34 -0.76
C ALA A 51 3.81 -9.32 0.40
N GLU A 52 4.08 -10.62 0.22
CA GLU A 52 3.97 -11.58 1.30
C GLU A 52 5.09 -11.37 2.33
N GLU A 53 6.33 -11.07 1.90
CA GLU A 53 7.42 -10.70 2.81
C GLU A 53 7.05 -9.42 3.60
N ILE A 54 6.51 -8.40 2.95
CA ILE A 54 6.04 -7.17 3.59
C ILE A 54 5.09 -7.51 4.75
N TRP A 55 4.08 -8.34 4.49
CA TRP A 55 3.14 -8.78 5.52
C TRP A 55 3.81 -9.59 6.63
N GLN A 56 4.63 -10.59 6.28
CA GLN A 56 5.27 -11.45 7.27
C GLN A 56 6.22 -10.67 8.19
N LYS A 57 7.05 -9.79 7.64
CA LYS A 57 7.97 -8.97 8.43
C LYS A 57 7.21 -8.00 9.37
N GLN A 58 6.13 -7.40 8.89
CA GLN A 58 5.31 -6.53 9.74
C GLN A 58 4.62 -7.30 10.87
N LYS A 59 4.07 -8.47 10.56
CA LYS A 59 3.49 -9.38 11.55
C LYS A 59 4.52 -9.82 12.59
N GLU A 60 5.71 -10.22 12.16
CA GLU A 60 6.81 -10.61 13.06
C GLU A 60 7.23 -9.46 13.98
N CYS A 61 7.31 -8.21 13.46
CA CYS A 61 7.61 -7.05 14.29
C CYS A 61 6.52 -6.80 15.35
N LEU A 62 5.24 -6.87 14.97
CA LEU A 62 4.14 -6.69 15.92
C LEU A 62 4.13 -7.79 16.98
N LEU A 63 4.25 -9.05 16.59
CA LEU A 63 4.26 -10.17 17.54
C LEU A 63 5.48 -10.11 18.48
N GLY A 64 6.65 -9.69 17.96
CA GLY A 64 7.85 -9.50 18.76
C GLY A 64 7.64 -8.45 19.86
N THR A 65 7.11 -7.27 19.51
CA THR A 65 6.85 -6.21 20.50
C THR A 65 5.80 -6.62 21.55
N LEU A 66 4.78 -7.39 21.15
CA LEU A 66 3.79 -7.93 22.09
C LEU A 66 4.44 -8.94 23.06
N ALA A 67 5.29 -9.83 22.53
CA ALA A 67 5.99 -10.83 23.35
C ALA A 67 6.94 -10.18 24.37
N ASP A 68 7.69 -9.15 23.98
CA ASP A 68 8.60 -8.41 24.86
C ASP A 68 7.87 -7.79 26.08
N LEU A 69 6.63 -7.37 25.88
CA LEU A 69 5.78 -6.80 26.92
C LEU A 69 4.87 -7.86 27.60
N LYS A 70 4.94 -9.12 27.18
CA LYS A 70 4.08 -10.22 27.65
C LYS A 70 2.59 -9.90 27.45
N LEU A 71 2.25 -9.29 26.33
CA LEU A 71 0.89 -8.88 25.96
C LEU A 71 0.32 -9.81 24.89
N SER A 72 -1.01 -9.90 24.87
CA SER A 72 -1.77 -10.37 23.71
C SER A 72 -2.30 -9.20 22.88
N GLY A 73 -2.80 -9.47 21.66
CA GLY A 73 -3.42 -8.42 20.84
C GLY A 73 -4.61 -7.72 21.49
N SER A 74 -5.32 -8.42 22.37
CA SER A 74 -6.44 -7.83 23.15
C SER A 74 -5.98 -6.80 24.21
N GLY A 75 -4.69 -6.72 24.49
CA GLY A 75 -4.12 -5.71 25.36
C GLY A 75 -3.90 -4.35 24.67
N LEU A 76 -4.11 -4.26 23.35
CA LEU A 76 -4.01 -3.00 22.60
C LEU A 76 -5.36 -2.31 22.50
N ARG A 77 -5.38 -1.01 22.76
CA ARG A 77 -6.57 -0.15 22.58
C ARG A 77 -6.79 0.20 21.12
N ALA A 78 -5.72 0.42 20.38
CA ALA A 78 -5.74 0.78 18.97
C ALA A 78 -4.45 0.35 18.26
N LEU A 79 -4.52 0.32 16.93
CA LEU A 79 -3.39 0.10 16.04
C LEU A 79 -3.43 1.16 14.94
N GLY A 80 -2.33 1.91 14.78
CA GLY A 80 -2.13 2.86 13.70
C GLY A 80 -1.19 2.29 12.65
N ILE A 81 -1.43 2.61 11.38
CA ILE A 81 -0.60 2.20 10.25
C ILE A 81 -0.04 3.43 9.57
N THR A 82 1.26 3.44 9.30
CA THR A 82 1.92 4.34 8.35
C THR A 82 2.76 3.50 7.40
N ASN A 83 2.93 3.95 6.15
CA ASN A 83 3.56 3.13 5.11
C ASN A 83 4.27 3.96 4.05
N GLN A 84 5.15 3.30 3.30
CA GLN A 84 5.57 3.79 2.00
C GLN A 84 4.33 3.93 1.12
N ARG A 85 3.97 5.14 0.75
CA ARG A 85 2.81 5.41 -0.11
C ARG A 85 3.12 5.02 -1.55
N GLU A 86 2.13 5.03 -2.43
CA GLU A 86 2.21 4.79 -3.88
C GLU A 86 2.68 3.39 -4.30
N THR A 87 3.36 2.64 -3.43
CA THR A 87 3.73 1.25 -3.71
C THR A 87 2.46 0.43 -3.95
N THR A 88 2.43 -0.23 -5.10
CA THR A 88 1.22 -0.82 -5.69
C THR A 88 1.20 -2.32 -5.52
N ILE A 89 0.13 -2.85 -4.95
CA ILE A 89 -0.10 -4.29 -4.79
C ILE A 89 -1.46 -4.65 -5.40
N VAL A 90 -1.48 -5.71 -6.22
CA VAL A 90 -2.72 -6.29 -6.76
C VAL A 90 -2.79 -7.75 -6.34
N TRP A 91 -3.92 -8.17 -5.79
CA TRP A 91 -4.09 -9.53 -5.28
C TRP A 91 -5.45 -10.13 -5.62
N SER A 92 -5.53 -11.45 -5.60
CA SER A 92 -6.78 -12.18 -5.79
C SER A 92 -7.67 -12.05 -4.55
N LYS A 93 -8.89 -11.57 -4.73
CA LYS A 93 -9.91 -11.50 -3.68
C LYS A 93 -10.24 -12.88 -3.10
N LYS A 94 -10.20 -13.93 -3.94
CA LYS A 94 -10.54 -15.30 -3.56
C LYS A 94 -9.45 -15.96 -2.73
N THR A 95 -8.18 -15.78 -3.12
CA THR A 95 -7.06 -16.49 -2.49
C THR A 95 -6.28 -15.65 -1.50
N GLY A 96 -6.44 -14.32 -1.53
CA GLY A 96 -5.65 -13.36 -0.78
C GLY A 96 -4.19 -13.27 -1.24
N LYS A 97 -3.84 -13.89 -2.39
CA LYS A 97 -2.45 -13.92 -2.88
C LYS A 97 -2.19 -12.81 -3.89
N PRO A 98 -1.05 -12.11 -3.80
CA PRO A 98 -0.61 -11.18 -4.82
C PRO A 98 -0.48 -11.89 -6.17
N ILE A 99 -0.91 -11.22 -7.25
CA ILE A 99 -0.77 -11.75 -8.63
C ILE A 99 0.55 -11.34 -9.27
N TYR A 100 1.21 -10.37 -8.69
CA TYR A 100 2.53 -9.87 -9.07
C TYR A 100 3.25 -9.32 -7.83
N ARG A 101 4.55 -9.10 -7.91
CA ARG A 101 5.31 -8.41 -6.86
C ARG A 101 4.79 -6.98 -6.67
N ALA A 102 4.88 -6.45 -5.47
CA ALA A 102 4.61 -5.05 -5.20
C ALA A 102 5.55 -4.17 -6.04
N ILE A 103 4.98 -3.28 -6.87
CA ILE A 103 5.76 -2.30 -7.64
C ILE A 103 5.98 -1.08 -6.76
N VAL A 104 7.25 -0.82 -6.41
CA VAL A 104 7.63 0.22 -5.45
C VAL A 104 7.48 1.61 -6.07
N TRP A 105 7.24 2.62 -5.26
CA TRP A 105 7.10 4.03 -5.67
C TRP A 105 8.28 4.57 -6.52
N GLN A 106 9.49 4.04 -6.31
CA GLN A 106 10.71 4.40 -7.04
C GLN A 106 10.78 3.83 -8.47
N ASP A 107 9.90 2.87 -8.80
CA ASP A 107 9.89 2.17 -10.08
C ASP A 107 9.55 3.11 -11.24
N ARG A 108 10.30 2.97 -12.33
CA ARG A 108 10.18 3.83 -13.52
C ARG A 108 9.67 3.11 -14.77
N ARG A 109 9.23 1.83 -14.65
CA ARG A 109 8.80 1.01 -15.81
C ARG A 109 7.66 1.62 -16.62
N THR A 110 6.85 2.46 -16.00
CA THR A 110 5.69 3.10 -16.63
C THR A 110 5.97 4.51 -17.15
N ALA A 111 7.23 4.96 -17.17
CA ALA A 111 7.58 6.31 -17.60
C ALA A 111 7.07 6.63 -19.02
N ALA A 112 7.29 5.75 -19.98
CA ALA A 112 6.81 5.94 -21.35
C ALA A 112 5.27 6.00 -21.46
N PHE A 113 4.54 5.36 -20.57
CA PHE A 113 3.07 5.50 -20.50
C PHE A 113 2.67 6.87 -19.98
N CYS A 114 3.31 7.37 -18.94
CA CYS A 114 3.08 8.71 -18.40
C CYS A 114 3.42 9.80 -19.44
N GLU A 115 4.53 9.65 -20.18
CA GLU A 115 4.91 10.56 -21.27
C GLU A 115 3.82 10.62 -22.35
N ARG A 116 3.26 9.48 -22.78
CA ARG A 116 2.17 9.49 -23.76
C ARG A 116 0.92 10.22 -23.27
N LEU A 117 0.54 10.08 -21.99
CA LEU A 117 -0.57 10.82 -21.41
C LEU A 117 -0.27 12.33 -21.35
N HIS A 118 0.96 12.71 -21.01
CA HIS A 118 1.42 14.09 -21.03
C HIS A 118 1.30 14.69 -22.44
N ASP A 119 1.83 14.00 -23.47
CA ASP A 119 1.77 14.42 -24.86
C ASP A 119 0.33 14.53 -25.40
N SER A 120 -0.58 13.76 -24.83
CA SER A 120 -2.01 13.85 -25.13
C SER A 120 -2.72 15.05 -24.46
N GLY A 121 -1.99 15.85 -23.68
CA GLY A 121 -2.53 17.04 -23.00
C GLY A 121 -3.41 16.76 -21.79
N LEU A 122 -3.32 15.56 -21.20
CA LEU A 122 -4.17 15.16 -20.07
C LEU A 122 -3.65 15.61 -18.70
N GLU A 123 -2.42 16.08 -18.60
CA GLU A 123 -1.82 16.47 -17.32
C GLU A 123 -2.59 17.59 -16.60
N PRO A 124 -3.08 18.67 -17.26
CA PRO A 124 -3.85 19.70 -16.56
C PRO A 124 -5.13 19.16 -15.90
N LEU A 125 -5.84 18.24 -16.56
CA LEU A 125 -7.05 17.62 -16.02
C LEU A 125 -6.72 16.73 -14.82
N ILE A 126 -5.67 15.92 -14.93
CA ILE A 126 -5.22 15.03 -13.85
C ILE A 126 -4.73 15.88 -12.67
N HIS A 127 -3.96 16.93 -12.93
CA HIS A 127 -3.47 17.83 -11.88
C HIS A 127 -4.63 18.53 -11.15
N ASP A 128 -5.62 19.03 -11.89
CA ASP A 128 -6.79 19.68 -11.29
C ASP A 128 -7.50 18.73 -10.30
N LYS A 129 -7.74 17.50 -10.69
CA LYS A 129 -8.47 16.52 -9.88
C LYS A 129 -7.67 15.95 -8.70
N THR A 130 -6.35 15.83 -8.84
CA THR A 130 -5.49 15.09 -7.89
C THR A 130 -4.47 15.95 -7.16
N GLY A 131 -4.15 17.15 -7.69
CA GLY A 131 -3.03 17.97 -7.22
C GLY A 131 -1.65 17.41 -7.58
N LEU A 132 -1.58 16.35 -8.40
CA LEU A 132 -0.34 15.64 -8.72
C LEU A 132 0.04 15.84 -10.18
N CYS A 133 1.35 15.79 -10.47
CA CYS A 133 1.86 15.69 -11.84
C CYS A 133 1.72 14.26 -12.39
N LEU A 134 1.81 14.11 -13.72
CA LEU A 134 1.90 12.81 -14.36
C LEU A 134 3.32 12.24 -14.19
N ASP A 135 3.47 11.29 -13.28
CA ASP A 135 4.73 10.62 -13.02
C ASP A 135 4.52 9.13 -12.67
N PRO A 136 5.40 8.23 -13.11
CA PRO A 136 5.39 6.82 -12.71
C PRO A 136 5.56 6.60 -11.20
N TYR A 137 5.88 7.62 -10.44
CA TYR A 137 5.91 7.60 -8.99
C TYR A 137 4.58 7.10 -8.39
N PHE A 138 3.45 7.54 -8.92
CA PHE A 138 2.10 7.29 -8.41
C PHE A 138 1.54 5.92 -8.84
N SER A 139 0.46 5.45 -8.20
CA SER A 139 0.01 4.06 -8.30
C SER A 139 -0.67 3.72 -9.64
N ALA A 140 -1.47 4.61 -10.22
CA ALA A 140 -2.36 4.30 -11.35
C ALA A 140 -1.65 3.64 -12.53
N SER A 141 -0.52 4.20 -12.97
CA SER A 141 0.25 3.65 -14.09
C SER A 141 0.79 2.24 -13.80
N LYS A 142 1.11 1.94 -12.54
CA LYS A 142 1.57 0.61 -12.10
C LYS A 142 0.44 -0.41 -12.07
N VAL A 143 -0.77 -0.01 -11.62
CA VAL A 143 -1.96 -0.85 -11.70
C VAL A 143 -2.22 -1.21 -13.16
N ARG A 144 -2.26 -0.20 -14.04
CA ARG A 144 -2.41 -0.39 -15.49
C ARG A 144 -1.39 -1.38 -16.03
N TRP A 145 -0.11 -1.21 -15.68
CA TRP A 145 0.95 -2.09 -16.13
C TRP A 145 0.73 -3.54 -15.69
N ILE A 146 0.32 -3.77 -14.44
CA ILE A 146 0.03 -5.13 -13.93
C ILE A 146 -1.12 -5.75 -14.74
N LEU A 147 -2.20 -5.00 -14.98
CA LEU A 147 -3.35 -5.49 -15.75
C LEU A 147 -3.00 -5.84 -17.20
N ASP A 148 -2.04 -5.14 -17.80
CA ASP A 148 -1.65 -5.35 -19.19
C ASP A 148 -0.56 -6.41 -19.37
N ASN A 149 0.25 -6.70 -18.33
CA ASN A 149 1.44 -7.56 -18.45
C ASN A 149 1.37 -8.87 -17.65
N VAL A 150 0.40 -9.02 -16.75
CA VAL A 150 0.18 -10.29 -16.03
C VAL A 150 -0.94 -11.06 -16.72
N GLU A 151 -0.65 -12.28 -17.13
CA GLU A 151 -1.60 -13.14 -17.86
C GLU A 151 -2.94 -13.30 -17.12
N GLY A 152 -4.04 -13.02 -17.82
CA GLY A 152 -5.41 -13.12 -17.30
C GLY A 152 -5.76 -12.07 -16.24
N ALA A 153 -4.88 -11.08 -15.97
CA ALA A 153 -5.15 -10.07 -14.92
C ALA A 153 -6.31 -9.16 -15.32
N ARG A 154 -6.37 -8.73 -16.57
CA ARG A 154 -7.44 -7.82 -17.03
C ARG A 154 -8.82 -8.49 -16.99
N GLU A 155 -8.93 -9.71 -17.45
CA GLU A 155 -10.17 -10.49 -17.41
C GLU A 155 -10.64 -10.71 -15.97
N LYS A 156 -9.72 -11.05 -15.06
CA LYS A 156 -10.02 -11.21 -13.63
C LYS A 156 -10.42 -9.90 -12.97
N ALA A 157 -9.81 -8.78 -13.35
CA ALA A 157 -10.19 -7.46 -12.86
C ALA A 157 -11.62 -7.11 -13.29
N LEU A 158 -11.96 -7.29 -14.57
CA LEU A 158 -13.30 -7.07 -15.09
C LEU A 158 -14.35 -7.98 -14.44
N ALA A 159 -13.96 -9.19 -14.04
CA ALA A 159 -14.81 -10.11 -13.28
C ALA A 159 -14.94 -9.74 -11.78
N GLY A 160 -14.26 -8.69 -11.30
CA GLY A 160 -14.27 -8.29 -9.90
C GLY A 160 -13.53 -9.26 -8.96
N GLU A 161 -12.60 -10.05 -9.50
CA GLU A 161 -11.84 -11.06 -8.77
C GLU A 161 -10.53 -10.53 -8.18
N LEU A 162 -10.09 -9.34 -8.60
CA LEU A 162 -8.87 -8.70 -8.13
C LEU A 162 -9.18 -7.51 -7.22
N LEU A 163 -8.27 -7.26 -6.31
CA LEU A 163 -8.23 -6.08 -5.45
C LEU A 163 -6.90 -5.37 -5.67
N PHE A 164 -6.95 -4.04 -5.65
CA PHE A 164 -5.78 -3.17 -5.65
C PHE A 164 -5.69 -2.44 -4.32
N GLY A 165 -4.48 -2.18 -3.86
CA GLY A 165 -4.23 -1.30 -2.74
C GLY A 165 -2.79 -0.82 -2.68
N THR A 166 -2.60 0.24 -1.91
CA THR A 166 -1.31 0.62 -1.36
C THR A 166 -1.00 -0.28 -0.15
N VAL A 167 0.16 -0.13 0.44
CA VAL A 167 0.64 -1.05 1.49
C VAL A 167 -0.27 -1.07 2.72
N ASP A 168 -0.91 0.04 3.07
CA ASP A 168 -1.91 0.12 4.15
C ASP A 168 -3.09 -0.83 3.90
N SER A 169 -3.68 -0.79 2.69
CA SER A 169 -4.78 -1.68 2.31
C SER A 169 -4.37 -3.15 2.37
N TRP A 170 -3.17 -3.47 1.92
CA TRP A 170 -2.61 -4.82 1.99
C TRP A 170 -2.45 -5.30 3.44
N LEU A 171 -1.95 -4.43 4.33
CA LEU A 171 -1.84 -4.74 5.76
C LEU A 171 -3.21 -4.94 6.40
N ILE A 172 -4.17 -4.04 6.15
CA ILE A 172 -5.53 -4.15 6.69
C ILE A 172 -6.20 -5.43 6.21
N TRP A 173 -6.08 -5.76 4.92
CA TRP A 173 -6.57 -7.01 4.36
C TRP A 173 -6.06 -8.24 5.14
N ASN A 174 -4.76 -8.30 5.36
CA ASN A 174 -4.13 -9.42 6.07
C ASN A 174 -4.44 -9.42 7.57
N LEU A 175 -4.45 -8.27 8.24
CA LEU A 175 -4.79 -8.14 9.66
C LEU A 175 -6.23 -8.56 9.94
N THR A 176 -7.14 -8.32 9.00
CA THR A 176 -8.57 -8.64 9.15
C THR A 176 -8.95 -10.01 8.57
N GLY A 177 -7.98 -10.79 8.08
CA GLY A 177 -8.26 -12.09 7.46
C GLY A 177 -9.10 -12.00 6.19
N GLY A 178 -8.96 -10.92 5.42
CA GLY A 178 -9.68 -10.70 4.17
C GLY A 178 -11.05 -10.02 4.32
N LEU A 179 -11.40 -9.53 5.51
CA LEU A 179 -12.66 -8.85 5.75
C LEU A 179 -12.63 -7.36 5.44
N GLY A 180 -11.46 -6.71 5.54
CA GLY A 180 -11.30 -5.28 5.30
C GLY A 180 -10.51 -4.99 4.03
N HIS A 181 -11.13 -4.29 3.06
CA HIS A 181 -10.45 -3.71 1.89
C HIS A 181 -10.73 -2.21 1.89
N VAL A 182 -9.91 -1.47 2.58
CA VAL A 182 -10.06 -0.03 2.80
C VAL A 182 -8.71 0.67 2.75
N THR A 183 -8.74 1.97 2.54
CA THR A 183 -7.59 2.87 2.63
C THR A 183 -8.03 4.19 3.28
N ASP A 184 -7.10 5.09 3.53
CA ASP A 184 -7.39 6.46 3.95
C ASP A 184 -7.17 7.47 2.82
N VAL A 185 -7.61 8.71 3.04
CA VAL A 185 -7.50 9.79 2.05
C VAL A 185 -6.04 10.17 1.75
N SER A 186 -5.11 9.98 2.70
CA SER A 186 -3.70 10.32 2.49
C SER A 186 -2.98 9.29 1.61
N ASN A 187 -3.38 8.03 1.63
CA ASN A 187 -2.92 7.01 0.68
C ASN A 187 -3.68 7.10 -0.65
N ALA A 188 -5.01 7.22 -0.63
CA ALA A 188 -5.83 7.30 -1.83
C ALA A 188 -5.43 8.49 -2.72
N SER A 189 -5.17 9.68 -2.14
CA SER A 189 -4.75 10.87 -2.88
C SER A 189 -3.42 10.72 -3.62
N ARG A 190 -2.62 9.67 -3.33
CA ARG A 190 -1.34 9.40 -3.98
C ARG A 190 -1.43 8.39 -5.11
N THR A 191 -2.63 8.03 -5.53
CA THR A 191 -2.83 6.97 -6.53
C THR A 191 -2.97 7.48 -7.97
N LEU A 192 -3.26 8.76 -8.21
CA LEU A 192 -3.77 9.35 -9.46
C LEU A 192 -5.17 8.85 -9.87
N LEU A 193 -5.90 8.21 -8.96
CA LEU A 193 -7.25 7.67 -9.19
C LEU A 193 -8.31 8.33 -8.30
N PHE A 194 -7.86 9.18 -7.37
CA PHE A 194 -8.70 9.76 -6.32
C PHE A 194 -8.82 11.27 -6.49
N ASN A 195 -10.05 11.75 -6.58
CA ASN A 195 -10.36 13.17 -6.69
C ASN A 195 -10.34 13.80 -5.31
N ILE A 196 -9.42 14.75 -5.09
CA ILE A 196 -9.19 15.39 -3.80
C ILE A 196 -10.27 16.41 -3.42
N HIS A 197 -11.06 16.89 -4.36
CA HIS A 197 -12.11 17.90 -4.10
C HIS A 197 -13.37 17.26 -3.49
N ASN A 198 -13.74 16.08 -3.95
CA ASN A 198 -14.91 15.34 -3.46
C ASN A 198 -14.59 14.13 -2.59
N CYS A 199 -13.29 13.80 -2.42
CA CYS A 199 -12.78 12.68 -1.66
C CYS A 199 -13.36 11.33 -2.11
N ARG A 200 -13.33 11.07 -3.43
CA ARG A 200 -13.85 9.82 -4.05
C ARG A 200 -12.92 9.33 -5.15
N TRP A 201 -13.01 8.04 -5.45
CA TRP A 201 -12.47 7.47 -6.68
C TRP A 201 -13.16 8.14 -7.86
N ASP A 202 -12.39 8.53 -8.88
CA ASP A 202 -12.87 9.35 -10.01
C ASP A 202 -12.93 8.48 -11.27
N GLU A 203 -14.13 8.30 -11.82
CA GLU A 203 -14.37 7.44 -12.98
C GLU A 203 -13.58 7.91 -14.22
N GLU A 204 -13.45 9.22 -14.44
CA GLU A 204 -12.68 9.74 -15.57
C GLU A 204 -11.18 9.44 -15.40
N LEU A 205 -10.64 9.52 -14.18
CA LEU A 205 -9.26 9.10 -13.91
C LEU A 205 -9.09 7.59 -14.11
N LEU A 206 -10.04 6.77 -13.65
CA LEU A 206 -10.03 5.32 -13.88
C LEU A 206 -10.01 5.00 -15.37
N ASP A 207 -10.86 5.66 -16.17
CA ASP A 207 -10.93 5.48 -17.62
C ASP A 207 -9.63 5.90 -18.32
N ILE A 208 -9.03 7.04 -17.95
CA ILE A 208 -7.75 7.52 -18.50
C ILE A 208 -6.63 6.47 -18.29
N PHE A 209 -6.58 5.89 -17.10
CA PHE A 209 -5.61 4.84 -16.79
C PHE A 209 -6.05 3.44 -17.25
N GLY A 210 -7.31 3.28 -17.69
CA GLY A 210 -7.88 2.01 -18.16
C GLY A 210 -8.01 0.96 -17.05
N ILE A 211 -8.50 1.39 -15.90
CA ILE A 211 -8.69 0.59 -14.69
C ILE A 211 -10.18 0.40 -14.41
#